data_1527bea8c0aac9bd1565f5547d205dda
#
_entry.id   1527bea8c0aac9bd1565f5547d205dda
#
_cell.length_a   1.000
_cell.length_b   1.000
_cell.length_c   1.000
_cell.angle_alpha   90.00
_cell.angle_beta   90.00
_cell.angle_gamma   90.00
#
_symmetry.space_group_name_H-M   'P 1'
#
loop_
_entity.id
_entity.type
_entity.pdbx_description
1 polymer ?
#
loop_
_entity_poly.entity_id
_entity_poly.type
_entity_poly.pdbx_seq_one_letter_code
_entity_poly.pdbx_strand_id
1 'polypeptide(L)'
;MADGPTLSIVEILVTAPWCYRGRALEEFRRVITRFTPHRSAQGQSAAAVVALIVQDLRMAHAFYTIGHGRRPIGEFVDLLRDVEVTLLADVRIVPRSRANPQYNEDALPQALQPFDIAYTHMTDLGGLRGRQKSVAPEINGFWENESFHNYADYAMSERFRSALAHLRERGRTQRCAIMCAETVWWRCHRRIITDYLLAAGETVFHILGPGQVEAAAVNEVAQLQGAGTLVYPAEPAS
;
A
#
# COMPACT_ATOMS: atom_id res chain seq x y z
N MET A 1 -46.78 3.22 13.07
CA MET A 1 -45.61 2.80 12.30
C MET A 1 -44.91 4.08 11.91
N ALA A 2 -43.79 4.41 12.55
CA ALA A 2 -43.09 5.66 12.33
C ALA A 2 -42.01 5.40 11.29
N ASP A 3 -42.10 6.07 10.14
CA ASP A 3 -41.06 6.12 9.11
C ASP A 3 -39.85 6.85 9.72
N GLY A 4 -38.74 6.12 9.92
CA GLY A 4 -37.48 6.71 10.31
C GLY A 4 -36.93 7.57 9.16
N PRO A 5 -36.16 8.63 9.44
CA PRO A 5 -35.67 9.55 8.43
C PRO A 5 -34.71 8.80 7.48
N THR A 6 -35.12 8.68 6.23
CA THR A 6 -34.22 8.29 5.11
C THR A 6 -33.26 9.45 4.85
N LEU A 7 -32.05 9.38 5.37
CA LEU A 7 -31.01 10.34 5.02
C LEU A 7 -30.79 10.29 3.50
N SER A 8 -30.85 11.44 2.85
CA SER A 8 -30.56 11.54 1.42
C SER A 8 -29.05 11.28 1.19
N ILE A 9 -28.70 10.73 0.03
CA ILE A 9 -27.31 10.49 -0.38
C ILE A 9 -26.45 11.77 -0.22
N VAL A 10 -27.06 12.95 -0.33
CA VAL A 10 -26.42 14.25 -0.17
C VAL A 10 -26.04 14.51 1.31
N GLU A 11 -26.87 14.11 2.27
CA GLU A 11 -26.59 14.30 3.70
C GLU A 11 -25.47 13.39 4.20
N ILE A 12 -25.34 12.19 3.62
CA ILE A 12 -24.23 11.25 3.92
C ILE A 12 -22.89 11.82 3.39
N LEU A 13 -22.89 12.52 2.26
CA LEU A 13 -21.70 13.14 1.67
C LEU A 13 -21.20 14.37 2.44
N VAL A 14 -22.08 15.06 3.17
CA VAL A 14 -21.72 16.26 3.95
C VAL A 14 -21.02 15.90 5.25
N THR A 15 -21.24 14.70 5.80
CA THR A 15 -20.66 14.22 7.05
C THR A 15 -19.34 13.46 6.87
N ALA A 16 -18.89 13.22 5.63
CA ALA A 16 -17.62 12.56 5.35
C ALA A 16 -16.40 13.49 5.60
N PRO A 17 -15.28 12.96 6.12
CA PRO A 17 -14.08 13.75 6.37
C PRO A 17 -13.59 14.52 5.14
N TRP A 18 -13.05 15.70 5.36
CA TRP A 18 -12.71 16.74 4.38
C TRP A 18 -11.77 16.38 3.23
N CYS A 19 -11.17 15.19 3.21
CA CYS A 19 -10.25 14.72 2.17
C CYS A 19 -10.91 14.36 0.82
N TYR A 20 -12.22 14.41 0.68
CA TYR A 20 -12.94 13.94 -0.52
C TYR A 20 -13.51 15.05 -1.42
N ARG A 21 -13.07 16.30 -1.32
CA ARG A 21 -13.55 17.37 -2.20
C ARG A 21 -12.76 17.45 -3.50
N GLY A 22 -13.38 17.13 -4.61
CA GLY A 22 -12.90 17.36 -5.96
C GLY A 22 -13.04 16.14 -6.89
N ARG A 23 -12.07 15.29 -6.96
CA ARG A 23 -12.05 14.10 -7.85
C ARG A 23 -12.91 12.93 -7.37
N ALA A 24 -13.17 12.82 -6.09
CA ALA A 24 -14.03 11.79 -5.50
C ALA A 24 -15.48 11.82 -6.04
N LEU A 25 -15.96 12.98 -6.50
CA LEU A 25 -17.32 13.08 -7.07
C LEU A 25 -17.42 12.41 -8.44
N GLU A 26 -16.37 12.42 -9.23
CA GLU A 26 -16.34 11.77 -10.54
C GLU A 26 -16.15 10.26 -10.44
N GLU A 27 -15.28 9.82 -9.50
CA GLU A 27 -15.13 8.39 -9.21
C GLU A 27 -16.37 7.82 -8.50
N PHE A 28 -16.96 8.56 -7.58
CA PHE A 28 -18.23 8.22 -6.97
C PHE A 28 -19.35 8.08 -8.05
N ARG A 29 -19.39 8.96 -9.05
CA ARG A 29 -20.30 8.81 -10.21
C ARG A 29 -20.00 7.54 -11.02
N ARG A 30 -18.73 7.17 -11.24
CA ARG A 30 -18.35 5.93 -11.94
C ARG A 30 -18.75 4.69 -11.14
N VAL A 31 -18.55 4.70 -9.81
CA VAL A 31 -18.97 3.60 -8.94
C VAL A 31 -20.47 3.49 -8.87
N ILE A 32 -21.22 4.59 -8.69
CA ILE A 32 -22.69 4.57 -8.70
C ILE A 32 -23.25 4.08 -10.04
N THR A 33 -22.65 4.44 -11.19
CA THR A 33 -23.10 3.94 -12.50
C THR A 33 -22.85 2.45 -12.69
N ARG A 34 -21.86 1.85 -12.02
CA ARG A 34 -21.67 0.39 -11.98
C ARG A 34 -22.69 -0.30 -11.08
N PHE A 35 -23.15 0.37 -10.02
CA PHE A 35 -24.16 -0.15 -9.06
C PHE A 35 -25.60 0.31 -9.37
N THR A 36 -25.87 0.92 -10.54
CA THR A 36 -27.28 1.08 -10.97
C THR A 36 -27.90 -0.30 -11.06
N PRO A 37 -28.98 -0.58 -10.30
CA PRO A 37 -29.46 -1.93 -10.09
C PRO A 37 -30.01 -2.51 -11.39
N HIS A 38 -29.30 -3.45 -11.97
CA HIS A 38 -29.99 -4.50 -12.69
C HIS A 38 -30.91 -5.21 -11.67
N ARG A 39 -32.15 -5.40 -12.01
CA ARG A 39 -33.36 -5.85 -11.27
C ARG A 39 -33.21 -6.96 -10.20
N SER A 40 -32.01 -7.30 -9.69
CA SER A 40 -31.77 -8.39 -8.71
C SER A 40 -31.38 -7.92 -7.30
N ALA A 41 -31.26 -6.60 -7.03
CA ALA A 41 -30.89 -6.07 -5.71
C ALA A 41 -32.08 -5.69 -4.84
N GLN A 42 -33.20 -6.40 -4.96
CA GLN A 42 -34.33 -6.25 -4.06
C GLN A 42 -34.02 -6.97 -2.74
N GLY A 43 -33.56 -6.21 -1.72
CA GLY A 43 -33.36 -6.72 -0.36
C GLY A 43 -32.15 -6.19 0.41
N GLN A 44 -31.23 -5.44 -0.22
CA GLN A 44 -30.08 -4.88 0.51
C GLN A 44 -30.46 -3.53 1.13
N SER A 45 -30.12 -3.33 2.41
CA SER A 45 -30.33 -2.06 3.08
C SER A 45 -29.44 -0.96 2.45
N ALA A 46 -29.90 0.29 2.46
CA ALA A 46 -29.10 1.43 1.99
C ALA A 46 -27.71 1.50 2.67
N ALA A 47 -27.64 1.10 3.94
CA ALA A 47 -26.39 0.99 4.68
C ALA A 47 -25.42 -0.04 4.09
N ALA A 48 -25.92 -1.19 3.62
CA ALA A 48 -25.10 -2.22 2.98
C ALA A 48 -24.54 -1.74 1.63
N VAL A 49 -25.35 -1.03 0.85
CA VAL A 49 -24.91 -0.44 -0.43
C VAL A 49 -23.85 0.65 -0.20
N VAL A 50 -24.03 1.52 0.80
CA VAL A 50 -23.04 2.54 1.17
C VAL A 50 -21.75 1.89 1.66
N ALA A 51 -21.84 0.83 2.47
CA ALA A 51 -20.66 0.10 2.94
C ALA A 51 -19.87 -0.52 1.77
N LEU A 52 -20.54 -1.09 0.79
CA LEU A 52 -19.92 -1.64 -0.42
C LEU A 52 -19.24 -0.54 -1.25
N ILE A 53 -19.91 0.61 -1.45
CA ILE A 53 -19.33 1.75 -2.17
C ILE A 53 -18.10 2.31 -1.45
N VAL A 54 -18.16 2.45 -0.13
CA VAL A 54 -17.02 2.92 0.67
C VAL A 54 -15.87 1.91 0.62
N GLN A 55 -16.18 0.62 0.64
CA GLN A 55 -15.20 -0.44 0.50
C GLN A 55 -14.53 -0.41 -0.89
N ASP A 56 -15.32 -0.26 -1.96
CA ASP A 56 -14.83 -0.18 -3.33
C ASP A 56 -13.95 1.07 -3.54
N LEU A 57 -14.34 2.23 -2.98
CA LEU A 57 -13.53 3.45 -3.00
C LEU A 57 -12.21 3.30 -2.22
N ARG A 58 -12.22 2.59 -1.08
CA ARG A 58 -10.98 2.28 -0.33
C ARG A 58 -10.05 1.37 -1.12
N MET A 59 -10.61 0.38 -1.81
CA MET A 59 -9.84 -0.53 -2.65
C MET A 59 -9.28 0.14 -3.89
N ALA A 60 -9.99 1.14 -4.46
CA ALA A 60 -9.54 1.87 -5.64
C ALA A 60 -8.23 2.64 -5.42
N HIS A 61 -7.95 3.05 -4.17
CA HIS A 61 -6.73 3.77 -3.79
C HIS A 61 -5.81 2.97 -2.86
N ALA A 62 -6.04 1.66 -2.74
CA ALA A 62 -5.21 0.81 -1.90
C ALA A 62 -3.82 0.63 -2.51
N PHE A 63 -2.81 0.57 -1.62
CA PHE A 63 -1.49 0.09 -1.95
C PHE A 63 -1.42 -1.42 -1.78
N TYR A 64 -0.62 -2.06 -2.61
CA TYR A 64 -0.32 -3.48 -2.49
C TYR A 64 1.16 -3.69 -2.24
N THR A 65 1.53 -4.80 -1.62
CA THR A 65 2.93 -5.24 -1.55
C THR A 65 3.05 -6.63 -2.13
N ILE A 66 4.11 -6.87 -2.87
CA ILE A 66 4.39 -8.17 -3.49
C ILE A 66 5.89 -8.49 -3.43
N GLY A 67 6.23 -9.75 -3.23
CA GLY A 67 7.57 -10.25 -3.39
C GLY A 67 7.70 -11.11 -4.63
N HIS A 68 8.65 -10.83 -5.50
CA HIS A 68 8.78 -11.62 -6.72
C HIS A 68 9.34 -13.03 -6.45
N GLY A 69 10.24 -13.20 -5.46
CA GLY A 69 10.85 -14.49 -5.16
C GLY A 69 11.52 -15.13 -6.37
N ARG A 70 11.13 -16.37 -6.68
CA ARG A 70 11.52 -17.11 -7.88
C ARG A 70 10.35 -17.38 -8.81
N ARG A 71 9.26 -16.61 -8.69
CA ARG A 71 8.07 -16.82 -9.51
C ARG A 71 8.38 -16.72 -11.00
N PRO A 72 7.76 -17.52 -11.85
CA PRO A 72 7.70 -17.22 -13.29
C PRO A 72 7.10 -15.84 -13.52
N ILE A 73 7.56 -15.13 -14.54
CA ILE A 73 7.08 -13.75 -14.81
C ILE A 73 5.58 -13.72 -15.11
N GLY A 74 5.03 -14.72 -15.78
CA GLY A 74 3.59 -14.81 -16.05
C GLY A 74 2.77 -14.87 -14.77
N GLU A 75 3.13 -15.78 -13.83
CA GLU A 75 2.48 -15.86 -12.51
C GLU A 75 2.54 -14.52 -11.74
N PHE A 76 3.69 -13.88 -11.77
CA PHE A 76 3.86 -12.59 -11.11
C PHE A 76 2.96 -11.50 -11.69
N VAL A 77 2.85 -11.44 -13.01
CA VAL A 77 1.99 -10.50 -13.71
C VAL A 77 0.51 -10.79 -13.44
N ASP A 78 0.12 -12.06 -13.44
CA ASP A 78 -1.26 -12.46 -13.14
C ASP A 78 -1.66 -12.03 -11.72
N LEU A 79 -0.78 -12.18 -10.71
CA LEU A 79 -1.02 -11.70 -9.35
C LEU A 79 -1.23 -10.17 -9.27
N LEU A 80 -0.54 -9.39 -10.09
CA LEU A 80 -0.74 -7.95 -10.17
C LEU A 80 -2.09 -7.60 -10.83
N ARG A 81 -2.45 -8.36 -11.87
CA ARG A 81 -3.70 -8.17 -12.61
C ARG A 81 -4.93 -8.56 -11.81
N ASP A 82 -4.83 -9.62 -11.01
CA ASP A 82 -5.92 -10.08 -10.12
C ASP A 82 -6.41 -8.98 -9.17
N VAL A 83 -5.53 -8.04 -8.81
CA VAL A 83 -5.86 -6.88 -7.97
C VAL A 83 -5.82 -5.56 -8.74
N GLU A 84 -5.85 -5.61 -10.08
CA GLU A 84 -5.90 -4.48 -11.00
C GLU A 84 -4.79 -3.43 -10.75
N VAL A 85 -3.57 -3.86 -10.43
CA VAL A 85 -2.41 -2.97 -10.29
C VAL A 85 -2.11 -2.30 -11.62
N THR A 86 -1.90 -0.98 -11.58
CA THR A 86 -1.52 -0.16 -12.74
C THR A 86 -0.13 0.46 -12.63
N LEU A 87 0.48 0.39 -11.44
CA LEU A 87 1.86 0.83 -11.20
C LEU A 87 2.60 -0.15 -10.29
N LEU A 88 3.73 -0.65 -10.78
CA LEU A 88 4.69 -1.41 -9.96
C LEU A 88 5.82 -0.49 -9.50
N ALA A 89 5.91 -0.27 -8.19
CA ALA A 89 7.00 0.47 -7.54
C ALA A 89 8.06 -0.52 -7.04
N ASP A 90 9.18 -0.58 -7.72
CA ASP A 90 10.31 -1.43 -7.34
C ASP A 90 11.16 -0.75 -6.27
N VAL A 91 11.14 -1.29 -5.05
CA VAL A 91 11.88 -0.75 -3.91
C VAL A 91 13.16 -1.56 -3.60
N ARG A 92 13.73 -2.22 -4.58
CA ARG A 92 15.05 -2.84 -4.45
C ARG A 92 16.13 -1.78 -4.63
N ILE A 93 17.24 -1.90 -3.90
CA ILE A 93 18.42 -1.04 -4.14
C ILE A 93 19.07 -1.37 -5.47
N VAL A 94 19.21 -2.67 -5.77
CA VAL A 94 19.79 -3.16 -7.02
C VAL A 94 18.77 -4.06 -7.72
N PRO A 95 18.06 -3.55 -8.74
CA PRO A 95 17.06 -4.31 -9.47
C PRO A 95 17.70 -5.21 -10.55
N ARG A 96 18.69 -6.01 -10.14
CA ARG A 96 19.42 -6.97 -10.97
C ARG A 96 19.64 -8.28 -10.24
N SER A 97 19.44 -9.38 -10.94
CA SER A 97 19.65 -10.72 -10.44
C SER A 97 20.09 -11.64 -11.57
N ARG A 98 21.16 -12.40 -11.36
CA ARG A 98 21.58 -13.46 -12.29
C ARG A 98 20.64 -14.67 -12.23
N ALA A 99 20.09 -14.94 -11.04
CA ALA A 99 19.20 -16.08 -10.82
C ALA A 99 17.75 -15.82 -11.31
N ASN A 100 17.33 -14.56 -11.37
CA ASN A 100 15.98 -14.17 -11.77
C ASN A 100 16.06 -13.00 -12.76
N PRO A 101 16.64 -13.19 -13.97
CA PRO A 101 16.89 -12.10 -14.92
C PRO A 101 15.60 -11.45 -15.44
N GLN A 102 14.46 -12.15 -15.41
CA GLN A 102 13.15 -11.63 -15.79
C GLN A 102 12.67 -10.47 -14.91
N TYR A 103 13.30 -10.27 -13.73
CA TYR A 103 13.02 -9.16 -12.82
C TYR A 103 14.07 -8.06 -12.87
N ASN A 104 15.00 -8.10 -13.82
CA ASN A 104 15.96 -7.03 -14.00
C ASN A 104 15.25 -5.77 -14.50
N GLU A 105 15.82 -4.61 -14.17
CA GLU A 105 15.27 -3.29 -14.49
C GLU A 105 15.06 -3.07 -15.99
N ASP A 106 15.86 -3.71 -16.83
CA ASP A 106 15.77 -3.69 -18.28
C ASP A 106 14.73 -4.66 -18.85
N ALA A 107 14.40 -5.76 -18.16
CA ALA A 107 13.49 -6.80 -18.61
C ALA A 107 12.06 -6.63 -18.05
N LEU A 108 11.94 -6.32 -16.78
CA LEU A 108 10.65 -6.27 -16.07
C LEU A 108 9.64 -5.28 -16.70
N PRO A 109 10.02 -4.03 -17.04
CA PRO A 109 9.10 -3.09 -17.68
C PRO A 109 8.50 -3.61 -19.00
N GLN A 110 9.30 -4.35 -19.77
CA GLN A 110 8.86 -4.94 -21.04
C GLN A 110 7.81 -6.05 -20.81
N ALA A 111 7.96 -6.82 -19.74
CA ALA A 111 7.01 -7.87 -19.37
C ALA A 111 5.69 -7.29 -18.83
N LEU A 112 5.69 -6.08 -18.27
CA LEU A 112 4.52 -5.41 -17.70
C LEU A 112 3.74 -4.61 -18.75
N GLN A 113 4.41 -4.09 -19.78
CA GLN A 113 3.84 -3.22 -20.79
C GLN A 113 2.59 -3.77 -21.48
N PRO A 114 2.51 -5.08 -21.88
CA PRO A 114 1.32 -5.63 -22.55
C PRO A 114 0.06 -5.60 -21.70
N PHE A 115 0.20 -5.36 -20.40
CA PHE A 115 -0.88 -5.35 -19.40
C PHE A 115 -1.18 -3.96 -18.84
N ASP A 116 -0.65 -2.91 -19.45
CA ASP A 116 -0.80 -1.50 -19.02
C ASP A 116 -0.34 -1.25 -17.57
N ILE A 117 0.64 -2.03 -17.08
CA ILE A 117 1.25 -1.85 -15.78
C ILE A 117 2.53 -1.03 -15.93
N ALA A 118 2.50 0.22 -15.46
CA ALA A 118 3.67 1.08 -15.43
C ALA A 118 4.71 0.57 -14.41
N TYR A 119 5.97 0.87 -14.64
CA TYR A 119 7.08 0.54 -13.73
C TYR A 119 7.79 1.80 -13.27
N THR A 120 8.19 1.85 -12.01
CA THR A 120 9.06 2.88 -11.47
C THR A 120 10.04 2.27 -10.45
N HIS A 121 11.32 2.64 -10.55
CA HIS A 121 12.32 2.26 -9.57
C HIS A 121 12.45 3.35 -8.50
N MET A 122 12.23 3.00 -7.24
CA MET A 122 12.23 3.91 -6.09
C MET A 122 13.36 3.54 -5.11
N THR A 123 14.60 3.79 -5.52
CA THR A 123 15.82 3.45 -4.76
C THR A 123 15.80 4.02 -3.34
N ASP A 124 15.19 5.18 -3.14
CA ASP A 124 15.12 5.84 -1.84
C ASP A 124 14.15 5.18 -0.85
N LEU A 125 13.28 4.27 -1.33
CA LEU A 125 12.55 3.34 -0.48
C LEU A 125 13.23 1.98 -0.33
N GLY A 126 14.40 1.78 -0.93
CA GLY A 126 15.10 0.50 -0.94
C GLY A 126 15.67 0.10 0.41
N GLY A 127 15.78 -1.20 0.64
CA GLY A 127 16.45 -1.81 1.80
C GLY A 127 17.98 -1.64 1.75
N LEU A 128 18.72 -2.51 2.44
CA LEU A 128 20.19 -2.50 2.49
C LEU A 128 20.77 -1.14 2.91
N ARG A 129 20.28 -0.60 4.03
CA ARG A 129 20.77 0.65 4.60
C ARG A 129 21.84 0.36 5.66
N GLY A 130 22.87 1.19 5.66
CA GLY A 130 23.85 1.21 6.74
C GLY A 130 23.36 1.94 7.98
N ARG A 131 24.07 1.76 9.09
CA ARG A 131 23.77 2.41 10.37
C ARG A 131 23.70 3.93 10.24
N GLN A 132 22.64 4.51 10.79
CA GLN A 132 22.45 5.96 10.88
C GLN A 132 23.03 6.48 12.20
N LYS A 133 24.23 7.08 12.15
CA LYS A 133 24.95 7.55 13.36
C LYS A 133 24.22 8.66 14.12
N SER A 134 23.28 9.34 13.48
CA SER A 134 22.48 10.42 14.07
C SER A 134 21.27 9.92 14.87
N VAL A 135 20.93 8.63 14.80
CA VAL A 135 19.82 8.01 15.52
C VAL A 135 20.39 7.19 16.67
N ALA A 136 19.88 7.45 17.88
CA ALA A 136 20.28 6.69 19.05
C ALA A 136 19.71 5.26 18.97
N PRO A 137 20.50 4.20 19.29
CA PRO A 137 20.11 2.81 19.04
C PRO A 137 18.81 2.39 19.73
N GLU A 138 18.49 2.97 20.87
CA GLU A 138 17.27 2.65 21.65
C GLU A 138 15.98 3.11 20.99
N ILE A 139 16.05 4.07 20.05
CA ILE A 139 14.85 4.63 19.37
C ILE A 139 14.11 3.56 18.58
N ASN A 140 14.86 2.69 17.89
CA ASN A 140 14.32 1.59 17.10
C ASN A 140 14.75 0.22 17.65
N GLY A 141 14.97 0.14 18.97
CA GLY A 141 15.51 -1.03 19.66
C GLY A 141 14.66 -2.30 19.60
N PHE A 142 13.39 -2.21 19.23
CA PHE A 142 12.55 -3.36 18.93
C PHE A 142 13.12 -4.24 17.81
N TRP A 143 13.83 -3.63 16.85
CA TRP A 143 14.44 -4.38 15.74
C TRP A 143 15.79 -4.95 16.12
N GLU A 144 15.82 -6.17 16.66
CA GLU A 144 17.08 -6.88 16.98
C GLU A 144 17.90 -7.20 15.72
N ASN A 145 17.22 -7.46 14.58
CA ASN A 145 17.90 -7.69 13.31
C ASN A 145 18.48 -6.37 12.80
N GLU A 146 19.81 -6.33 12.64
CA GLU A 146 20.56 -5.13 12.23
C GLU A 146 20.02 -4.51 10.92
N SER A 147 19.61 -5.32 9.95
CA SER A 147 19.10 -4.80 8.67
C SER A 147 17.78 -4.08 8.84
N PHE A 148 16.88 -4.56 9.71
CA PHE A 148 15.63 -3.88 10.04
C PHE A 148 15.87 -2.65 10.90
N HIS A 149 16.76 -2.73 11.88
CA HIS A 149 17.14 -1.60 12.72
C HIS A 149 17.69 -0.45 11.86
N ASN A 150 18.69 -0.73 11.03
CA ASN A 150 19.27 0.26 10.12
C ASN A 150 18.25 0.84 9.15
N TYR A 151 17.29 0.03 8.71
CA TYR A 151 16.24 0.52 7.82
C TYR A 151 15.21 1.37 8.56
N ALA A 152 14.83 1.03 9.80
CA ALA A 152 13.96 1.84 10.63
C ALA A 152 14.60 3.22 10.93
N ASP A 153 15.89 3.24 11.26
CA ASP A 153 16.64 4.48 11.43
C ASP A 153 16.67 5.33 10.15
N TYR A 154 16.93 4.69 9.00
CA TYR A 154 16.90 5.36 7.71
C TYR A 154 15.51 5.92 7.36
N ALA A 155 14.44 5.20 7.71
CA ALA A 155 13.06 5.62 7.44
C ALA A 155 12.67 6.90 8.18
N MET A 156 13.40 7.30 9.22
CA MET A 156 13.25 8.60 9.88
C MET A 156 13.85 9.77 9.08
N SER A 157 14.60 9.49 8.01
CA SER A 157 15.27 10.53 7.19
C SER A 157 14.30 11.28 6.28
N GLU A 158 14.67 12.53 5.94
CA GLU A 158 13.93 13.33 4.94
C GLU A 158 13.89 12.65 3.56
N ARG A 159 14.98 11.97 3.20
CA ARG A 159 15.10 11.25 1.93
C ARG A 159 14.04 10.15 1.80
N PHE A 160 13.83 9.37 2.87
CA PHE A 160 12.76 8.34 2.89
C PHE A 160 11.38 9.00 2.84
N ARG A 161 11.12 10.04 3.67
CA ARG A 161 9.83 10.73 3.71
C ARG A 161 9.44 11.33 2.36
N SER A 162 10.40 11.95 1.69
CA SER A 162 10.20 12.52 0.35
C SER A 162 9.85 11.43 -0.69
N ALA A 163 10.56 10.30 -0.66
CA ALA A 163 10.27 9.17 -1.53
C ALA A 163 8.91 8.54 -1.25
N LEU A 164 8.53 8.42 0.03
CA LEU A 164 7.21 7.94 0.45
C LEU A 164 6.10 8.89 0.00
N ALA A 165 6.30 10.20 0.13
CA ALA A 165 5.35 11.21 -0.35
C ALA A 165 5.16 11.12 -1.86
N HIS A 166 6.23 10.90 -2.63
CA HIS A 166 6.15 10.67 -4.07
C HIS A 166 5.36 9.38 -4.39
N LEU A 167 5.62 8.28 -3.69
CA LEU A 167 4.84 7.04 -3.85
C LEU A 167 3.35 7.27 -3.58
N ARG A 168 3.02 7.98 -2.49
CA ARG A 168 1.64 8.31 -2.13
C ARG A 168 0.95 9.21 -3.17
N GLU A 169 1.67 10.17 -3.73
CA GLU A 169 1.12 11.00 -4.82
C GLU A 169 0.79 10.17 -6.06
N ARG A 170 1.66 9.20 -6.41
CA ARG A 170 1.37 8.24 -7.50
C ARG A 170 0.14 7.40 -7.17
N GLY A 171 -0.01 6.95 -5.92
CA GLY A 171 -1.14 6.16 -5.43
C GLY A 171 -2.50 6.86 -5.52
N ARG A 172 -2.54 8.18 -5.63
CA ARG A 172 -3.78 8.94 -5.81
C ARG A 172 -4.45 8.72 -7.18
N THR A 173 -3.69 8.30 -8.16
CA THR A 173 -4.17 8.16 -9.55
C THR A 173 -3.93 6.77 -10.12
N GLN A 174 -3.12 5.96 -9.46
CA GLN A 174 -2.71 4.62 -9.91
C GLN A 174 -2.85 3.63 -8.75
N ARG A 175 -3.27 2.42 -9.04
CA ARG A 175 -3.25 1.33 -8.06
C ARG A 175 -1.83 0.77 -7.98
N CYS A 176 -1.14 1.09 -6.88
CA CYS A 176 0.29 0.84 -6.74
C CYS A 176 0.58 -0.48 -6.03
N ALA A 177 1.48 -1.30 -6.57
CA ALA A 177 2.10 -2.40 -5.86
C ALA A 177 3.59 -2.12 -5.58
N ILE A 178 4.01 -2.28 -4.32
CA ILE A 178 5.40 -2.12 -3.87
C ILE A 178 6.08 -3.48 -3.94
N MET A 179 7.11 -3.59 -4.78
CA MET A 179 7.80 -4.85 -5.04
C MET A 179 9.20 -4.91 -4.45
N CYS A 180 9.53 -6.04 -3.83
CA CYS A 180 10.90 -6.43 -3.49
C CYS A 180 11.19 -7.87 -3.93
N ALA A 181 12.44 -8.31 -3.81
CA ALA A 181 12.84 -9.69 -4.10
C ALA A 181 12.33 -10.70 -3.06
N GLU A 182 12.27 -10.33 -1.78
CA GLU A 182 11.83 -11.20 -0.69
C GLU A 182 10.34 -11.53 -0.82
N THR A 183 10.00 -12.80 -0.88
CA THR A 183 8.61 -13.27 -1.01
C THR A 183 7.80 -12.92 0.24
N VAL A 184 8.39 -13.16 1.41
CA VAL A 184 7.74 -13.04 2.71
C VAL A 184 7.82 -11.58 3.19
N TRP A 185 6.69 -10.89 3.26
CA TRP A 185 6.65 -9.46 3.55
C TRP A 185 7.19 -9.11 4.95
N TRP A 186 6.93 -9.95 5.97
CA TRP A 186 7.40 -9.71 7.34
C TRP A 186 8.90 -9.95 7.53
N ARG A 187 9.60 -10.52 6.54
CA ARG A 187 11.05 -10.66 6.48
C ARG A 187 11.72 -9.62 5.58
N CYS A 188 10.95 -8.63 5.14
CA CYS A 188 11.37 -7.63 4.16
C CYS A 188 11.14 -6.21 4.68
N HIS A 189 12.00 -5.27 4.30
CA HIS A 189 11.86 -3.85 4.62
C HIS A 189 10.52 -3.24 4.16
N ARG A 190 9.78 -3.87 3.24
CA ARG A 190 8.40 -3.50 2.89
C ARG A 190 7.49 -3.44 4.12
N ARG A 191 7.77 -4.22 5.19
CA ARG A 191 7.04 -4.16 6.45
C ARG A 191 7.05 -2.74 7.02
N ILE A 192 8.21 -2.11 7.09
CA ILE A 192 8.35 -0.74 7.60
C ILE A 192 7.73 0.29 6.64
N ILE A 193 7.87 0.13 5.31
CA ILE A 193 7.17 0.98 4.33
C ILE A 193 5.65 0.90 4.55
N THR A 194 5.13 -0.31 4.78
CA THR A 194 3.71 -0.56 5.07
C THR A 194 3.26 0.18 6.32
N ASP A 195 4.02 0.10 7.41
CA ASP A 195 3.70 0.82 8.66
C ASP A 195 3.58 2.32 8.42
N TYR A 196 4.50 2.91 7.66
CA TYR A 196 4.47 4.34 7.31
C TYR A 196 3.27 4.71 6.42
N LEU A 197 2.88 3.86 5.47
CA LEU A 197 1.68 4.07 4.65
C LEU A 197 0.41 4.01 5.50
N LEU A 198 0.29 3.00 6.38
CA LEU A 198 -0.84 2.84 7.30
C LEU A 198 -0.94 4.02 8.27
N ALA A 199 0.19 4.46 8.84
CA ALA A 199 0.25 5.62 9.72
C ALA A 199 -0.13 6.93 9.01
N ALA A 200 0.08 7.00 7.70
CA ALA A 200 -0.33 8.12 6.85
C ALA A 200 -1.81 8.02 6.39
N GLY A 201 -2.57 7.01 6.86
CA GLY A 201 -3.98 6.80 6.57
C GLY A 201 -4.27 6.06 5.26
N GLU A 202 -3.25 5.49 4.62
CA GLU A 202 -3.43 4.68 3.42
C GLU A 202 -3.94 3.27 3.77
N THR A 203 -4.62 2.62 2.85
CA THR A 203 -4.98 1.21 2.95
C THR A 203 -3.93 0.37 2.23
N VAL A 204 -3.45 -0.70 2.86
CA VAL A 204 -2.40 -1.57 2.30
C VAL A 204 -2.81 -3.03 2.37
N PHE A 205 -2.50 -3.78 1.32
CA PHE A 205 -2.69 -5.23 1.24
C PHE A 205 -1.40 -5.93 0.84
N HIS A 206 -1.23 -7.17 1.31
CA HIS A 206 -0.14 -8.05 0.91
C HIS A 206 -0.64 -9.10 -0.08
N ILE A 207 -0.04 -9.15 -1.27
CA ILE A 207 -0.28 -10.21 -2.26
C ILE A 207 0.66 -11.37 -1.92
N LEU A 208 0.11 -12.49 -1.48
CA LEU A 208 0.88 -13.68 -1.06
C LEU A 208 0.91 -14.75 -2.14
N GLY A 209 -0.17 -14.90 -2.89
CA GLY A 209 -0.33 -15.90 -3.95
C GLY A 209 -1.68 -15.75 -4.65
N PRO A 210 -2.00 -16.66 -5.60
CA PRO A 210 -3.27 -16.66 -6.30
C PRO A 210 -4.46 -16.69 -5.33
N GLY A 211 -5.33 -15.67 -5.42
CA GLY A 211 -6.48 -15.53 -4.52
C GLY A 211 -6.14 -15.26 -3.05
N GLN A 212 -4.87 -15.03 -2.72
CA GLN A 212 -4.42 -14.79 -1.35
C GLN A 212 -3.94 -13.33 -1.21
N VAL A 213 -4.84 -12.48 -0.74
CA VAL A 213 -4.59 -11.07 -0.47
C VAL A 213 -5.01 -10.78 0.96
N GLU A 214 -4.09 -10.31 1.78
CA GLU A 214 -4.32 -10.02 3.19
C GLU A 214 -4.22 -8.52 3.48
N ALA A 215 -5.13 -8.00 4.31
CA ALA A 215 -5.04 -6.62 4.77
C ALA A 215 -3.82 -6.48 5.71
N ALA A 216 -3.04 -5.44 5.47
CA ALA A 216 -1.91 -5.13 6.32
C ALA A 216 -2.39 -4.47 7.63
N ALA A 217 -1.68 -4.76 8.72
CA ALA A 217 -1.83 -4.09 9.99
C ALA A 217 -0.52 -3.41 10.38
N VAL A 218 -0.63 -2.26 11.05
CA VAL A 218 0.54 -1.56 11.61
C VAL A 218 1.20 -2.42 12.69
N ASN A 219 2.51 -2.36 12.78
CA ASN A 219 3.24 -3.01 13.85
C ASN A 219 2.81 -2.44 15.21
N GLU A 220 2.44 -3.31 16.17
CA GLU A 220 1.89 -2.92 17.47
C GLU A 220 2.82 -2.03 18.30
N VAL A 221 4.15 -2.17 18.11
CA VAL A 221 5.14 -1.33 18.81
C VAL A 221 5.45 -0.02 18.08
N ALA A 222 4.93 0.17 16.86
CA ALA A 222 5.17 1.38 16.10
C ALA A 222 4.50 2.59 16.75
N GLN A 223 5.26 3.63 16.99
CA GLN A 223 4.78 4.88 17.60
C GLN A 223 4.97 6.04 16.63
N LEU A 224 3.88 6.74 16.33
CA LEU A 224 3.90 7.92 15.49
C LEU A 224 4.45 9.11 16.27
N GLN A 225 5.52 9.71 15.76
CA GLN A 225 6.14 10.93 16.25
C GLN A 225 5.81 12.13 15.35
N GLY A 226 6.25 13.30 15.75
CA GLY A 226 6.09 14.53 14.95
C GLY A 226 6.60 14.38 13.51
N ALA A 227 6.01 15.13 12.59
CA ALA A 227 6.30 15.12 11.15
C ALA A 227 6.08 13.76 10.44
N GLY A 228 5.21 12.89 10.99
CA GLY A 228 4.87 11.61 10.37
C GLY A 228 5.98 10.56 10.43
N THR A 229 6.90 10.68 11.38
CA THR A 229 7.99 9.72 11.62
C THR A 229 7.50 8.60 12.54
N LEU A 230 7.82 7.34 12.22
CA LEU A 230 7.61 6.20 13.11
C LEU A 230 8.90 5.83 13.85
N VAL A 231 8.74 5.43 15.10
CA VAL A 231 9.79 4.82 15.91
C VAL A 231 9.30 3.48 16.46
N TYR A 232 10.24 2.57 16.76
CA TYR A 232 9.98 1.22 17.24
C TYR A 232 10.81 0.98 18.52
N PRO A 233 10.40 1.57 19.67
CA PRO A 233 11.17 1.42 20.90
C PRO A 233 11.21 -0.05 21.34
N ALA A 234 12.31 -0.44 22.00
CA ALA A 234 12.36 -1.72 22.69
C ALA A 234 11.29 -1.78 23.77
N GLU A 235 10.77 -2.97 24.05
CA GLU A 235 9.93 -3.16 25.25
C GLU A 235 10.75 -2.76 26.49
N PRO A 236 10.13 -2.06 27.47
CA PRO A 236 10.81 -1.78 28.72
C PRO A 236 11.18 -3.11 29.38
N ALA A 237 12.45 -3.23 29.82
CA ALA A 237 12.91 -4.40 30.57
C ALA A 237 12.01 -4.58 31.79
N SER A 238 11.31 -5.72 31.84
CA SER A 238 10.41 -6.12 32.94
C SER A 238 11.21 -6.50 34.19
#